data_ee7fc56aa155f2ba044ab4fd011a4ca5
#
_entry.id   ee7fc56aa155f2ba044ab4fd011a4ca5
#
_cell.length_a   1.000
_cell.length_b   1.000
_cell.length_c   1.000
_cell.angle_alpha   90.00
_cell.angle_beta   90.00
_cell.angle_gamma   90.00
#
_symmetry.space_group_name_H-M   'P 1'
#
loop_
_entity.id
_entity.type
_entity.pdbx_description
1 polymer ?
#
loop_
_entity_poly.entity_id
_entity_poly.type
_entity_poly.pdbx_seq_one_letter_code
_entity_poly.pdbx_strand_id
1 'polypeptide(L)'
;MRKTILNGLLAALAFLPMFASAQTVEVTGKAQSKITAKVVRPNNLIITDDKGGWFEQGLTMQQLGGWETAYEVDARLRVVSTSGRFQVRMDQPLDIRNQAKPTLAFRKPAVSIGAEGADQKPLVLGQALEFDNPAAPSPNVDSEGYYRLAVSAYPPEGDFRSTVGTYTGTLSLVFEPIVVKQQ
;
A
#
# COMPACT_ATOMS: atom_id res chain seq x y z
N MET A 1 -12.75 -82.75 -77.57
CA MET A 1 -11.93 -83.60 -76.72
C MET A 1 -11.45 -82.81 -75.49
N ARG A 2 -11.66 -83.36 -74.31
CA ARG A 2 -11.11 -83.05 -73.00
C ARG A 2 -11.52 -81.73 -72.35
N LYS A 3 -12.44 -81.77 -71.39
CA LYS A 3 -12.25 -82.10 -70.00
C LYS A 3 -11.40 -80.97 -69.34
N THR A 4 -11.78 -80.34 -68.37
CA THR A 4 -12.33 -80.49 -67.03
C THR A 4 -11.78 -79.29 -66.26
N ILE A 5 -12.24 -78.82 -65.30
CA ILE A 5 -12.79 -79.11 -64.02
C ILE A 5 -13.04 -77.76 -63.29
N LEU A 6 -14.16 -77.68 -62.74
CA LEU A 6 -14.62 -76.75 -61.74
C LEU A 6 -13.77 -76.80 -60.50
N ASN A 7 -13.28 -75.67 -60.00
CA ASN A 7 -12.93 -75.60 -58.61
C ASN A 7 -13.26 -74.22 -58.09
N GLY A 8 -14.26 -74.24 -57.28
CA GLY A 8 -14.64 -73.01 -56.54
C GLY A 8 -13.62 -72.75 -55.43
N LEU A 9 -13.25 -71.50 -55.31
CA LEU A 9 -12.48 -71.08 -54.16
C LEU A 9 -13.26 -69.89 -53.50
N LEU A 10 -13.77 -70.25 -52.37
CA LEU A 10 -14.43 -69.37 -51.44
C LEU A 10 -13.41 -68.35 -50.91
N ALA A 11 -13.45 -67.13 -51.39
CA ALA A 11 -12.60 -66.10 -50.85
C ALA A 11 -13.30 -65.45 -49.62
N ALA A 12 -12.84 -65.83 -48.44
CA ALA A 12 -13.17 -65.20 -47.19
C ALA A 12 -12.57 -63.76 -47.16
N LEU A 13 -13.43 -62.75 -47.20
CA LEU A 13 -13.01 -61.38 -46.95
C LEU A 13 -12.66 -61.23 -45.44
N ALA A 14 -11.39 -61.26 -45.16
CA ALA A 14 -10.89 -60.86 -43.88
C ALA A 14 -10.94 -59.32 -43.79
N PHE A 15 -11.88 -58.80 -43.02
CA PHE A 15 -11.85 -57.42 -42.58
C PHE A 15 -10.69 -57.21 -41.62
N LEU A 16 -9.60 -56.63 -42.10
CA LEU A 16 -8.53 -56.12 -41.27
C LEU A 16 -8.93 -54.72 -40.79
N PRO A 17 -8.96 -54.47 -39.50
CA PRO A 17 -9.12 -53.10 -38.99
C PRO A 17 -7.86 -52.32 -39.37
N MET A 18 -8.03 -51.29 -40.22
CA MET A 18 -7.03 -50.26 -40.43
C MET A 18 -6.88 -49.48 -39.11
N PHE A 19 -5.86 -49.75 -38.36
CA PHE A 19 -5.41 -48.86 -37.31
C PHE A 19 -4.85 -47.62 -38.01
N ALA A 20 -5.64 -46.55 -38.02
CA ALA A 20 -5.16 -45.23 -38.37
C ALA A 20 -4.18 -44.79 -37.27
N SER A 21 -2.89 -44.92 -37.52
CA SER A 21 -1.87 -44.29 -36.68
C SER A 21 -2.01 -42.79 -36.84
N ALA A 22 -2.60 -42.14 -35.83
CA ALA A 22 -2.54 -40.72 -35.72
C ALA A 22 -1.08 -40.32 -35.47
N GLN A 23 -0.40 -39.87 -36.51
CA GLN A 23 0.90 -39.22 -36.35
C GLN A 23 0.68 -37.89 -35.64
N THR A 24 1.07 -37.83 -34.38
CA THR A 24 1.20 -36.59 -33.65
C THR A 24 2.37 -35.84 -34.26
N VAL A 25 2.08 -34.83 -35.07
CA VAL A 25 3.12 -33.92 -35.56
C VAL A 25 3.44 -32.97 -34.39
N GLU A 26 4.50 -33.25 -33.66
CA GLU A 26 5.07 -32.29 -32.72
C GLU A 26 5.64 -31.11 -33.53
N VAL A 27 4.89 -30.02 -33.58
CA VAL A 27 5.39 -28.78 -34.12
C VAL A 27 6.24 -28.12 -33.02
N THR A 28 7.53 -28.41 -33.03
CA THR A 28 8.49 -27.75 -32.12
C THR A 28 8.79 -26.36 -32.69
N GLY A 29 7.95 -25.38 -32.34
CA GLY A 29 8.21 -23.98 -32.60
C GLY A 29 9.24 -23.43 -31.63
N LYS A 30 10.45 -23.13 -32.06
CA LYS A 30 11.41 -22.33 -31.27
C LYS A 30 11.00 -20.87 -31.36
N ALA A 31 10.30 -20.38 -30.34
CA ALA A 31 10.06 -18.94 -30.19
C ALA A 31 11.27 -18.32 -29.46
N GLN A 32 12.00 -17.46 -30.14
CA GLN A 32 13.03 -16.63 -29.52
C GLN A 32 12.42 -15.27 -29.19
N SER A 33 12.33 -14.97 -27.89
CA SER A 33 11.93 -13.65 -27.43
C SER A 33 13.16 -12.94 -26.83
N LYS A 34 13.43 -11.73 -27.31
CA LYS A 34 14.44 -10.86 -26.71
C LYS A 34 13.84 -10.22 -25.47
N ILE A 35 14.20 -10.72 -24.29
CA ILE A 35 13.83 -10.12 -23.02
C ILE A 35 14.92 -9.12 -22.63
N THR A 36 14.57 -7.86 -22.56
CA THR A 36 15.45 -6.82 -22.02
C THR A 36 14.94 -6.46 -20.62
N ALA A 37 15.70 -6.81 -19.60
CA ALA A 37 15.45 -6.37 -18.24
C ALA A 37 16.35 -5.15 -17.94
N LYS A 38 15.74 -4.01 -17.65
CA LYS A 38 16.46 -2.86 -17.09
C LYS A 38 16.38 -2.99 -15.57
N VAL A 39 17.51 -3.29 -14.94
CA VAL A 39 17.62 -3.26 -13.49
C VAL A 39 17.66 -1.79 -13.08
N VAL A 40 16.59 -1.32 -12.46
CA VAL A 40 16.52 0.01 -11.85
C VAL A 40 16.65 -0.12 -10.36
N ARG A 41 17.17 0.90 -9.70
CA ARG A 41 17.19 1.00 -8.25
C ARG A 41 15.74 0.86 -7.74
N PRO A 42 15.46 -0.01 -6.76
CA PRO A 42 14.12 -0.14 -6.21
C PRO A 42 13.66 1.20 -5.65
N ASN A 43 12.38 1.49 -5.84
CA ASN A 43 11.79 2.73 -5.35
C ASN A 43 11.43 2.52 -3.87
N ASN A 44 12.34 2.91 -2.99
CA ASN A 44 12.18 2.79 -1.55
C ASN A 44 11.51 4.03 -0.98
N LEU A 45 10.63 3.80 0.00
CA LEU A 45 10.07 4.83 0.86
C LEU A 45 10.17 4.33 2.30
N ILE A 46 10.92 5.07 3.11
CA ILE A 46 11.13 4.74 4.51
C ILE A 46 10.64 5.92 5.35
N ILE A 47 9.71 5.65 6.24
CA ILE A 47 9.18 6.61 7.20
C ILE A 47 9.61 6.19 8.59
N THR A 48 10.26 7.10 9.29
CA THR A 48 10.67 6.91 10.67
C THR A 48 10.30 8.14 11.49
N ASP A 49 10.28 8.00 12.79
CA ASP A 49 10.38 9.18 13.63
C ASP A 49 11.83 9.71 13.63
N ASP A 50 12.01 10.96 14.01
CA ASP A 50 13.34 11.61 13.99
C ASP A 50 14.28 11.16 15.11
N LYS A 51 13.72 10.59 16.18
CA LYS A 51 14.47 10.20 17.39
C LYS A 51 14.34 8.73 17.78
N GLY A 52 13.47 8.00 17.09
CA GLY A 52 13.14 6.60 17.36
C GLY A 52 12.19 6.42 18.55
N GLY A 53 11.06 5.76 18.33
CA GLY A 53 10.24 5.20 19.39
C GLY A 53 8.77 5.63 19.44
N TRP A 54 8.38 6.80 18.94
CA TRP A 54 6.97 7.20 19.10
C TRP A 54 5.99 6.36 18.27
N PHE A 55 6.43 5.73 17.21
CA PHE A 55 5.61 4.76 16.47
C PHE A 55 5.19 3.58 17.36
N GLU A 56 6.05 3.16 18.27
CA GLU A 56 5.79 2.03 19.17
C GLU A 56 5.19 2.49 20.51
N GLN A 57 5.68 3.62 21.03
CA GLN A 57 5.25 4.14 22.33
C GLN A 57 3.96 4.95 22.28
N GLY A 58 3.57 5.42 21.08
CA GLY A 58 2.46 6.32 20.89
C GLY A 58 2.79 7.78 21.22
N LEU A 59 1.82 8.65 20.98
CA LEU A 59 1.91 10.08 21.26
C LEU A 59 0.92 10.46 22.37
N THR A 60 1.36 11.32 23.27
CA THR A 60 0.50 11.85 24.34
C THR A 60 0.06 13.25 23.99
N MET A 61 -1.25 13.44 23.82
CA MET A 61 -1.83 14.75 23.58
C MET A 61 -1.89 15.59 24.86
N GLN A 62 -1.63 16.87 24.73
CA GLN A 62 -1.63 17.82 25.83
C GLN A 62 -2.65 18.93 25.59
N GLN A 63 -3.27 19.41 26.63
CA GLN A 63 -4.16 20.56 26.61
C GLN A 63 -3.40 21.74 27.23
N LEU A 64 -3.01 22.70 26.41
CA LEU A 64 -2.21 23.84 26.83
C LEU A 64 -3.07 25.07 27.22
N GLY A 65 -4.35 25.03 26.91
CA GLY A 65 -5.29 26.09 27.24
C GLY A 65 -6.28 25.74 28.35
N GLY A 66 -7.40 26.41 28.37
CA GLY A 66 -8.51 26.11 29.28
C GLY A 66 -9.15 24.75 28.95
N TRP A 67 -9.97 24.24 29.88
CA TRP A 67 -10.55 22.88 29.81
C TRP A 67 -11.40 22.60 28.57
N GLU A 68 -11.90 23.59 27.87
CA GLU A 68 -12.64 23.46 26.61
C GLU A 68 -11.77 23.59 25.36
N THR A 69 -10.46 23.85 25.51
CA THR A 69 -9.56 23.93 24.37
C THR A 69 -9.21 22.57 23.82
N ALA A 70 -8.70 22.54 22.60
CA ALA A 70 -8.26 21.29 22.00
C ALA A 70 -7.08 20.68 22.77
N TYR A 71 -7.03 19.37 22.80
CA TYR A 71 -5.82 18.62 23.06
C TYR A 71 -5.03 18.52 21.77
N GLU A 72 -3.72 18.66 21.86
CA GLU A 72 -2.83 18.73 20.71
C GLU A 72 -1.58 17.89 20.94
N VAL A 73 -1.02 17.38 19.87
CA VAL A 73 0.30 16.77 19.84
C VAL A 73 0.93 16.96 18.46
N ASP A 74 2.23 17.23 18.48
CA ASP A 74 3.07 17.30 17.31
C ASP A 74 4.09 16.18 17.32
N ALA A 75 4.34 15.62 16.15
CA ALA A 75 5.38 14.62 15.95
C ALA A 75 6.19 14.96 14.70
N ARG A 76 7.47 14.70 14.75
CA ARG A 76 8.38 14.89 13.62
C ARG A 76 8.60 13.57 12.92
N LEU A 77 8.38 13.54 11.61
CA LEU A 77 8.61 12.42 10.73
C LEU A 77 9.86 12.66 9.89
N ARG A 78 10.65 11.64 9.71
CA ARG A 78 11.74 11.59 8.74
C ARG A 78 11.30 10.69 7.59
N VAL A 79 11.32 11.22 6.38
CA VAL A 79 10.90 10.51 5.16
C VAL A 79 12.08 10.42 4.21
N VAL A 80 12.51 9.19 3.94
CA VAL A 80 13.56 8.89 2.96
C VAL A 80 12.92 8.26 1.74
N SER A 81 13.14 8.85 0.56
CA SER A 81 12.53 8.40 -0.69
C SER A 81 13.52 8.36 -1.84
N THR A 82 13.54 7.27 -2.59
CA THR A 82 14.37 7.15 -3.80
C THR A 82 13.84 8.04 -4.93
N SER A 83 12.52 8.16 -5.08
CA SER A 83 11.92 9.03 -6.09
C SER A 83 11.91 10.51 -5.70
N GLY A 84 12.11 10.81 -4.42
CA GLY A 84 11.95 12.14 -3.86
C GLY A 84 10.51 12.58 -3.69
N ARG A 85 9.54 11.81 -4.18
CA ARG A 85 8.12 12.14 -4.13
C ARG A 85 7.34 11.03 -3.45
N PHE A 86 6.36 11.42 -2.66
CA PHE A 86 5.45 10.47 -2.02
C PHE A 86 4.09 11.11 -1.80
N GLN A 87 3.11 10.27 -1.52
CA GLN A 87 1.80 10.69 -1.07
C GLN A 87 1.47 10.07 0.28
N VAL A 88 0.64 10.77 1.04
CA VAL A 88 0.12 10.27 2.32
C VAL A 88 -1.39 10.44 2.35
N ARG A 89 -2.08 9.46 2.89
CA ARG A 89 -3.52 9.49 3.12
C ARG A 89 -3.87 8.89 4.45
N MET A 90 -4.97 9.31 5.00
CA MET A 90 -5.57 8.71 6.19
C MET A 90 -6.39 7.49 5.75
N ASP A 91 -6.12 6.33 6.36
CA ASP A 91 -6.78 5.06 6.04
C ASP A 91 -8.14 4.92 6.74
N GLN A 92 -8.20 5.38 7.98
CA GLN A 92 -9.41 5.36 8.80
C GLN A 92 -9.58 6.68 9.54
N PRO A 93 -10.82 7.06 9.88
CA PRO A 93 -11.05 8.24 10.72
C PRO A 93 -10.38 8.04 12.08
N LEU A 94 -9.74 9.09 12.59
CA LEU A 94 -9.22 9.08 13.96
C LEU A 94 -10.39 9.15 14.93
N ASP A 95 -10.49 8.15 15.80
CA ASP A 95 -11.49 8.07 16.85
C ASP A 95 -10.78 7.88 18.20
N ILE A 96 -10.97 8.83 19.10
CA ILE A 96 -10.31 8.87 20.43
C ILE A 96 -11.40 8.69 21.49
N ARG A 97 -11.42 7.52 22.14
CA ARG A 97 -12.46 7.13 23.10
C ARG A 97 -11.93 6.87 24.49
N ASN A 98 -12.81 7.11 25.47
CA ASN A 98 -12.54 6.77 26.86
C ASN A 98 -12.46 5.24 27.02
N GLN A 99 -11.42 4.77 27.67
CA GLN A 99 -11.19 3.34 27.88
C GLN A 99 -12.24 2.68 28.78
N ALA A 100 -12.72 3.39 29.81
CA ALA A 100 -13.72 2.89 30.74
C ALA A 100 -15.17 3.14 30.28
N LYS A 101 -15.39 4.21 29.52
CA LYS A 101 -16.70 4.64 29.02
C LYS A 101 -16.63 4.90 27.50
N PRO A 102 -16.67 3.89 26.63
CA PRO A 102 -16.46 4.04 25.18
C PRO A 102 -17.46 4.96 24.47
N THR A 103 -18.57 5.30 25.09
CA THR A 103 -19.54 6.27 24.59
C THR A 103 -19.03 7.70 24.63
N LEU A 104 -18.02 7.98 25.47
CA LEU A 104 -17.36 9.27 25.52
C LEU A 104 -16.21 9.28 24.52
N ALA A 105 -16.29 10.17 23.53
CA ALA A 105 -15.28 10.34 22.51
C ALA A 105 -14.87 11.82 22.40
N PHE A 106 -13.63 12.05 21.99
CA PHE A 106 -13.16 13.36 21.61
C PHE A 106 -13.91 13.87 20.39
N ARG A 107 -14.11 15.16 20.32
CA ARG A 107 -14.86 15.83 19.25
C ARG A 107 -13.91 16.43 18.21
N LYS A 108 -14.35 16.45 16.95
CA LYS A 108 -13.66 17.11 15.84
C LYS A 108 -12.17 16.76 15.77
N PRO A 109 -11.81 15.46 15.77
CA PRO A 109 -10.41 15.09 15.58
C PRO A 109 -9.92 15.63 14.23
N ALA A 110 -8.77 16.25 14.23
CA ALA A 110 -8.13 16.80 13.05
C ALA A 110 -6.68 16.34 13.00
N VAL A 111 -6.24 15.97 11.81
CA VAL A 111 -4.86 15.55 11.54
C VAL A 111 -4.34 16.40 10.40
N SER A 112 -3.15 16.91 10.53
CA SER A 112 -2.48 17.66 9.47
C SER A 112 -1.02 17.26 9.35
N ILE A 113 -0.47 17.44 8.17
CA ILE A 113 0.94 17.16 7.87
C ILE A 113 1.49 18.25 6.95
N GLY A 114 2.73 18.61 7.16
CA GLY A 114 3.44 19.59 6.31
C GLY A 114 4.94 19.38 6.39
N ALA A 115 5.66 19.80 5.35
CA ALA A 115 7.11 19.86 5.41
C ALA A 115 7.56 20.83 6.52
N GLU A 116 8.68 20.55 7.14
CA GLU A 116 9.22 21.39 8.20
C GLU A 116 9.48 22.82 7.65
N GLY A 117 8.92 23.81 8.32
CA GLY A 117 8.98 25.22 7.88
C GLY A 117 7.94 25.64 6.83
N ALA A 118 7.04 24.73 6.42
CA ALA A 118 5.94 25.02 5.51
C ALA A 118 4.58 24.90 6.21
N ASP A 119 3.54 25.38 5.52
CA ASP A 119 2.17 25.28 6.01
C ASP A 119 1.70 23.84 6.13
N GLN A 120 0.96 23.58 7.20
CA GLN A 120 0.34 22.27 7.42
C GLN A 120 -0.91 22.11 6.55
N LYS A 121 -1.02 20.94 5.91
CA LYS A 121 -2.18 20.56 5.10
C LYS A 121 -3.05 19.56 5.88
N PRO A 122 -4.37 19.78 5.97
CA PRO A 122 -5.24 18.83 6.63
C PRO A 122 -5.31 17.50 5.87
N LEU A 123 -5.19 16.40 6.59
CA LEU A 123 -5.44 15.06 6.06
C LEU A 123 -6.94 14.76 6.14
N VAL A 124 -7.55 14.61 4.98
CA VAL A 124 -8.98 14.26 4.85
C VAL A 124 -9.07 12.79 4.44
N LEU A 125 -10.01 12.06 5.07
CA LEU A 125 -10.23 10.65 4.75
C LEU A 125 -10.48 10.46 3.24
N GLY A 126 -9.80 9.50 2.64
CA GLY A 126 -9.94 9.18 1.22
C GLY A 126 -9.25 10.15 0.25
N GLN A 127 -8.58 11.20 0.76
CA GLN A 127 -7.79 12.12 -0.06
C GLN A 127 -6.31 11.93 0.22
N ALA A 128 -5.53 11.74 -0.83
CA ALA A 128 -4.07 11.69 -0.73
C ALA A 128 -3.48 13.10 -0.88
N LEU A 129 -2.49 13.42 -0.07
CA LEU A 129 -1.67 14.62 -0.18
C LEU A 129 -0.30 14.24 -0.73
N GLU A 130 0.13 14.95 -1.74
CA GLU A 130 1.46 14.75 -2.34
C GLU A 130 2.49 15.69 -1.71
N PHE A 131 3.70 15.15 -1.55
CA PHE A 131 4.85 15.85 -1.02
C PHE A 131 6.11 15.54 -1.83
N ASP A 132 6.97 16.54 -1.90
CA ASP A 132 8.30 16.44 -2.49
C ASP A 132 9.35 16.63 -1.40
N ASN A 133 10.28 15.69 -1.28
CA ASN A 133 11.47 15.86 -0.46
C ASN A 133 12.43 16.88 -1.10
N PRO A 134 13.30 17.50 -0.33
CA PRO A 134 14.44 18.23 -0.86
C PRO A 134 15.23 17.37 -1.86
N ALA A 135 15.92 18.01 -2.81
CA ALA A 135 16.74 17.31 -3.76
C ALA A 135 17.76 16.40 -3.06
N ALA A 136 17.97 15.21 -3.60
CA ALA A 136 19.00 14.31 -3.11
C ALA A 136 20.39 14.96 -3.17
N PRO A 137 21.26 14.74 -2.17
CA PRO A 137 22.57 15.41 -2.10
C PRO A 137 23.52 14.99 -3.22
N SER A 138 23.31 13.82 -3.82
CA SER A 138 24.10 13.35 -4.96
C SER A 138 23.35 12.26 -5.74
N PRO A 139 23.75 11.96 -6.99
CA PRO A 139 23.21 10.82 -7.73
C PRO A 139 23.34 9.52 -6.95
N ASN A 140 22.32 8.69 -6.98
CA ASN A 140 22.21 7.40 -6.28
C ASN A 140 22.12 7.47 -4.74
N VAL A 141 21.92 8.64 -4.17
CA VAL A 141 21.52 8.81 -2.76
C VAL A 141 20.03 9.09 -2.70
N ASP A 142 19.35 8.54 -1.69
CA ASP A 142 17.94 8.84 -1.49
C ASP A 142 17.76 10.27 -0.99
N SER A 143 16.67 10.90 -1.41
CA SER A 143 16.25 12.18 -0.85
C SER A 143 15.72 12.00 0.57
N GLU A 144 15.94 12.97 1.40
CA GLU A 144 15.49 12.98 2.78
C GLU A 144 14.75 14.29 3.08
N GLY A 145 13.59 14.16 3.72
CA GLY A 145 12.80 15.28 4.15
C GLY A 145 12.25 15.08 5.56
N TYR A 146 11.99 16.18 6.23
CA TYR A 146 11.38 16.21 7.56
C TYR A 146 10.00 16.85 7.50
N TYR A 147 9.06 16.22 8.18
CA TYR A 147 7.66 16.61 8.16
C TYR A 147 7.12 16.68 9.58
N ARG A 148 6.26 17.65 9.82
CA ARG A 148 5.52 17.78 11.07
C ARG A 148 4.14 17.18 10.88
N LEU A 149 3.80 16.22 11.72
CA LEU A 149 2.48 15.63 11.87
C LEU A 149 1.85 16.28 13.11
N ALA A 150 0.70 16.92 12.95
CA ALA A 150 -0.04 17.49 14.06
C ALA A 150 -1.40 16.82 14.20
N VAL A 151 -1.78 16.51 15.42
CA VAL A 151 -3.08 15.95 15.77
C VAL A 151 -3.73 16.84 16.81
N SER A 152 -4.98 17.18 16.60
CA SER A 152 -5.78 17.93 17.57
C SER A 152 -7.18 17.34 17.71
N ALA A 153 -7.76 17.46 18.88
CA ALA A 153 -9.15 17.06 19.12
C ALA A 153 -9.69 17.76 20.38
N TYR A 154 -10.96 18.09 20.38
CA TYR A 154 -11.62 18.70 21.53
C TYR A 154 -12.09 17.64 22.52
N PRO A 155 -12.09 17.94 23.83
CA PRO A 155 -12.61 17.01 24.83
C PRO A 155 -14.09 16.68 24.59
N PRO A 156 -14.60 15.57 25.12
CA PRO A 156 -16.03 15.26 25.09
C PRO A 156 -16.89 16.37 25.68
N GLU A 157 -18.15 16.42 25.27
CA GLU A 157 -19.12 17.31 25.90
C GLU A 157 -19.47 16.83 27.32
N GLY A 158 -19.65 17.77 28.22
CA GLY A 158 -19.99 17.50 29.60
C GLY A 158 -19.09 18.24 30.58
N ASP A 159 -19.38 18.10 31.84
CA ASP A 159 -18.56 18.64 32.91
C ASP A 159 -17.31 17.79 33.15
N PHE A 160 -16.32 18.37 33.82
CA PHE A 160 -15.08 17.71 34.15
C PHE A 160 -15.26 16.37 34.90
N ARG A 161 -16.25 16.26 35.78
CA ARG A 161 -16.47 15.05 36.58
C ARG A 161 -17.03 13.91 35.73
N SER A 162 -17.87 14.22 34.77
CA SER A 162 -18.49 13.23 33.88
C SER A 162 -17.53 12.73 32.81
N THR A 163 -16.58 13.58 32.36
CA THR A 163 -15.69 13.32 31.22
C THR A 163 -14.27 12.89 31.63
N VAL A 164 -13.94 12.91 32.92
CA VAL A 164 -12.61 12.46 33.38
C VAL A 164 -12.32 11.01 32.99
N GLY A 165 -11.12 10.73 32.56
CA GLY A 165 -10.66 9.39 32.24
C GLY A 165 -9.47 9.37 31.27
N THR A 166 -9.03 8.16 30.96
CA THR A 166 -7.99 7.92 29.95
C THR A 166 -8.66 7.70 28.61
N TYR A 167 -8.19 8.41 27.60
CA TYR A 167 -8.68 8.34 26.21
C TYR A 167 -7.58 7.83 25.31
N THR A 168 -7.93 6.93 24.40
CA THR A 168 -7.00 6.36 23.42
C THR A 168 -7.64 6.32 22.05
N GLY A 169 -6.80 6.42 21.03
CA GLY A 169 -7.20 6.28 19.63
C GLY A 169 -6.02 5.80 18.81
N THR A 170 -6.29 5.26 17.64
CA THR A 170 -5.27 4.84 16.68
C THR A 170 -5.36 5.70 15.44
N LEU A 171 -4.24 6.33 15.07
CA LEU A 171 -4.10 7.03 13.81
C LEU A 171 -3.46 6.09 12.79
N SER A 172 -4.16 5.82 11.70
CA SER A 172 -3.66 4.98 10.60
C SER A 172 -3.38 5.84 9.37
N LEU A 173 -2.12 5.92 8.97
CA LEU A 173 -1.65 6.65 7.81
C LEU A 173 -1.00 5.69 6.82
N VAL A 174 -1.29 5.87 5.54
CA VAL A 174 -0.66 5.13 4.44
C VAL A 174 0.22 6.08 3.65
N PHE A 175 1.49 5.72 3.53
CA PHE A 175 2.49 6.44 2.74
C PHE A 175 2.86 5.60 1.52
N GLU A 176 2.85 6.21 0.36
CA GLU A 176 3.13 5.54 -0.92
C GLU A 176 4.11 6.37 -1.76
N PRO A 177 5.15 5.75 -2.34
CA PRO A 177 6.06 6.47 -3.22
C PRO A 177 5.37 6.81 -4.55
N ILE A 178 5.60 8.01 -5.06
CA ILE A 178 5.14 8.40 -6.39
C ILE A 178 6.25 8.08 -7.38
N VAL A 179 5.96 7.16 -8.30
CA VAL A 179 6.89 6.75 -9.36
C VAL A 179 6.71 7.66 -10.57
N VAL A 180 7.75 8.45 -10.88
CA VAL A 180 7.80 9.19 -12.15
C VAL A 180 8.21 8.20 -13.23
N LYS A 181 7.34 7.90 -14.20
CA LYS A 181 7.74 7.17 -15.39
C LYS A 181 8.77 8.01 -16.13
N GLN A 182 10.02 7.56 -16.15
CA GLN A 182 11.01 8.10 -17.09
C GLN A 182 10.53 7.72 -18.50
N GLN A 183 10.22 8.74 -19.30
CA GLN A 183 9.97 8.61 -20.73
C GLN A 183 11.26 8.30 -21.47
#